data_327e432d8f05de71a5fd1b87b3bbf402
#
_entry.id   327e432d8f05de71a5fd1b87b3bbf402
#
_cell.length_a   1.000
_cell.length_b   1.000
_cell.length_c   1.000
_cell.angle_alpha   90.00
_cell.angle_beta   90.00
_cell.angle_gamma   90.00
#
_symmetry.space_group_name_H-M   'P 1'
#
loop_
_entity.id
_entity.type
_entity.pdbx_description
1 polymer ?
#
loop_
_entity_poly.entity_id
_entity_poly.type
_entity_poly.pdbx_seq_one_letter_code
_entity_poly.pdbx_strand_id
1 'polypeptide(L)' 'MVPTTVTSQQAPCGQFVECETYEDQDGEVLITQELCYACGCLSIRHEYHDGSVGLRVVHHDGTVLSDELLAAE' A
#
# COMPACT_ATOMS: atom_id res chain seq x y z
N MET A 1 6.43 12.95 -1.80
CA MET A 1 6.08 11.85 -0.87
C MET A 1 7.00 11.88 0.32
N VAL A 2 6.46 11.79 1.49
CA VAL A 2 7.22 11.90 2.75
C VAL A 2 7.00 10.63 3.54
N PRO A 3 8.07 9.97 4.01
CA PRO A 3 7.91 8.81 4.89
C PRO A 3 7.28 9.27 6.20
N THR A 4 6.23 8.59 6.61
CA THR A 4 5.49 8.99 7.80
C THR A 4 5.83 8.13 9.01
N THR A 5 6.07 6.85 8.81
CA THR A 5 6.22 5.92 9.93
C THR A 5 7.03 4.70 9.50
N VAL A 6 7.84 4.20 10.43
CA VAL A 6 8.47 2.89 10.31
C VAL A 6 7.93 2.03 11.43
N THR A 7 7.30 0.92 11.09
CA THR A 7 6.71 -0.01 12.05
C THR A 7 7.08 -1.44 11.69
N SER A 8 6.93 -2.35 12.66
CA SER A 8 7.09 -3.78 12.40
C SER A 8 5.73 -4.38 12.09
N GLN A 9 5.61 -5.03 10.94
CA GLN A 9 4.35 -5.61 10.48
C GLN A 9 4.62 -6.93 9.78
N GLN A 10 3.58 -7.76 9.71
CA GLN A 10 3.65 -8.97 8.93
C GLN A 10 3.51 -8.63 7.44
N ALA A 11 4.52 -9.01 6.66
CA ALA A 11 4.53 -8.81 5.22
C ALA A 11 3.60 -9.81 4.51
N PRO A 12 3.22 -9.53 3.26
CA PRO A 12 2.41 -10.48 2.48
C PRO A 12 3.02 -11.87 2.34
N CYS A 13 4.35 -11.96 2.41
CA CYS A 13 5.05 -13.25 2.35
C CYS A 13 4.98 -14.03 3.67
N GLY A 14 4.42 -13.45 4.73
CA GLY A 14 4.29 -14.09 6.02
C GLY A 14 5.39 -13.73 7.03
N GLN A 15 6.43 -13.06 6.59
CA GLN A 15 7.52 -12.66 7.48
C GLN A 15 7.14 -11.39 8.26
N PHE A 16 7.58 -11.32 9.50
CA PHE A 16 7.39 -10.12 10.31
C PHE A 16 8.63 -9.25 10.19
N VAL A 17 8.50 -8.12 9.50
CA VAL A 17 9.63 -7.26 9.12
C VAL A 17 9.30 -5.80 9.36
N GLU A 18 10.31 -4.95 9.29
CA GLU A 18 10.09 -3.51 9.30
C GLU A 18 9.37 -3.08 8.03
N CYS A 19 8.46 -2.15 8.18
CA CYS A 19 7.66 -1.59 7.09
C CYS A 19 7.74 -0.06 7.15
N GLU A 20 8.11 0.54 6.03
CA GLU A 20 8.06 1.99 5.87
C GLU A 20 6.74 2.37 5.24
N THR A 21 6.03 3.29 5.86
CA THR A 21 4.76 3.80 5.36
C THR A 21 4.97 5.16 4.72
N TYR A 22 4.58 5.30 3.48
CA TYR A 22 4.58 6.58 2.76
C TYR A 22 3.15 6.97 2.47
N GLU A 23 2.87 8.24 2.61
CA GLU A 23 1.54 8.77 2.37
C GLU A 23 1.66 10.03 1.52
N ASP A 24 0.88 10.09 0.46
CA ASP A 24 0.85 11.22 -0.45
C ASP A 24 -0.61 11.61 -0.70
N GLN A 25 -0.85 12.90 -0.79
CA GLN A 25 -2.16 13.45 -1.10
C GLN A 25 -2.08 14.26 -2.37
N ASP A 26 -3.00 13.98 -3.26
CA ASP A 26 -3.09 14.64 -4.56
C ASP A 26 -4.46 15.29 -4.68
N GLY A 27 -4.56 16.37 -5.46
CA GLY A 27 -5.82 17.07 -5.63
C GLY A 27 -6.92 16.25 -6.30
N GLU A 28 -6.57 15.20 -7.05
CA GLU A 28 -7.54 14.34 -7.74
C GLU A 28 -7.66 12.98 -7.09
N VAL A 29 -6.54 12.43 -6.63
CA VAL A 29 -6.52 11.22 -5.83
C VAL A 29 -6.32 11.66 -4.40
N LEU A 30 -7.25 11.38 -3.54
CA LEU A 30 -7.23 11.90 -2.19
C LEU A 30 -6.02 11.44 -1.41
N ILE A 31 -5.80 10.16 -1.34
CA ILE A 31 -4.73 9.59 -0.52
C ILE A 31 -4.12 8.41 -1.25
N THR A 32 -2.81 8.38 -1.31
CA THR A 32 -2.03 7.20 -1.70
C THR A 32 -1.21 6.77 -0.51
N GLN A 33 -1.38 5.55 -0.06
CA GLN A 33 -0.55 4.95 0.98
C GLN A 33 0.27 3.83 0.39
N GLU A 34 1.57 3.87 0.63
CA GLU A 34 2.48 2.84 0.16
C GLU A 34 3.21 2.24 1.36
N LEU A 35 3.15 0.93 1.47
CA LEU A 35 3.82 0.18 2.52
C LEU A 35 4.96 -0.61 1.89
N CYS A 36 6.19 -0.22 2.23
CA CYS A 36 7.39 -0.89 1.73
C CYS A 36 7.95 -1.78 2.83
N TYR A 37 7.87 -3.07 2.64
CA TYR A 37 8.36 -4.04 3.61
C TYR A 37 9.84 -4.34 3.39
N ALA A 38 10.58 -4.54 4.48
CA ALA A 38 12.02 -4.78 4.41
C ALA A 38 12.38 -6.04 3.64
N CYS A 39 11.47 -7.00 3.54
CA CYS A 39 11.68 -8.21 2.75
C CYS A 39 11.55 -7.97 1.23
N GLY A 40 11.07 -6.80 0.82
CA GLY A 40 10.85 -6.45 -0.58
C GLY A 40 9.40 -6.49 -1.03
N CYS A 41 8.48 -6.93 -0.18
CA CYS A 41 7.06 -6.87 -0.49
C CYS A 41 6.57 -5.44 -0.50
N LEU A 42 5.45 -5.20 -1.17
CA LEU A 42 4.89 -3.87 -1.34
C LEU A 42 3.37 -3.94 -1.23
N SER A 43 2.78 -2.96 -0.58
CA SER A 43 1.33 -2.81 -0.55
C SER A 43 1.00 -1.35 -0.85
N ILE A 44 0.07 -1.13 -1.77
CA ILE A 44 -0.34 0.21 -2.18
C ILE A 44 -1.85 0.33 -2.05
N ARG A 45 -2.29 1.43 -1.47
CA ARG A 45 -3.70 1.74 -1.34
C ARG A 45 -3.94 3.15 -1.86
N HIS A 46 -4.94 3.29 -2.73
CA HIS A 46 -5.40 4.58 -3.23
C HIS A 46 -6.84 4.81 -2.79
N GLU A 47 -7.11 5.98 -2.25
CA GLU A 47 -8.47 6.43 -1.97
C GLU A 47 -8.80 7.56 -2.95
N TYR A 48 -9.93 7.45 -3.62
CA TYR A 48 -10.39 8.41 -4.61
C TYR A 48 -11.53 9.27 -4.09
N HIS A 49 -11.77 10.39 -4.76
CA HIS A 49 -12.82 11.34 -4.37
C HIS A 49 -14.22 10.74 -4.34
N ASP A 50 -14.49 9.78 -5.19
CA ASP A 50 -15.80 9.15 -5.28
C ASP A 50 -16.01 8.07 -4.22
N GLY A 51 -15.02 7.87 -3.35
CA GLY A 51 -15.08 6.85 -2.32
C GLY A 51 -14.55 5.49 -2.75
N SER A 52 -14.10 5.36 -4.00
CA SER A 52 -13.46 4.12 -4.45
C SER A 52 -12.13 3.92 -3.73
N VAL A 53 -11.74 2.67 -3.54
CA VAL A 53 -10.44 2.31 -2.95
C VAL A 53 -9.78 1.29 -3.85
N GLY A 54 -8.58 1.61 -4.30
CA GLY A 54 -7.74 0.68 -5.05
C GLY A 54 -6.70 0.05 -4.13
N LEU A 55 -6.57 -1.26 -4.18
CA LEU A 55 -5.61 -2.01 -3.37
C LEU A 55 -4.74 -2.87 -4.28
N ARG A 56 -3.43 -2.79 -4.07
CA ARG A 56 -2.48 -3.64 -4.77
C ARG A 56 -1.46 -4.17 -3.77
N VAL A 57 -1.24 -5.48 -3.80
CA VAL A 57 -0.24 -6.14 -2.97
C VAL A 57 0.69 -6.92 -3.88
N VAL A 58 1.99 -6.66 -3.76
CA VAL A 58 3.02 -7.28 -4.58
C VAL A 58 4.00 -8.03 -3.68
N HIS A 59 4.23 -9.29 -4.00
CA HIS A 59 5.21 -10.11 -3.31
C HIS A 59 6.63 -9.68 -3.67
N HIS A 60 7.60 -9.97 -2.81
CA HIS A 60 8.99 -9.56 -3.02
C HIS A 60 9.63 -10.15 -4.28
N ASP A 61 9.06 -11.18 -4.85
CA ASP A 61 9.54 -11.77 -6.11
C ASP A 61 8.90 -11.11 -7.35
N GLY A 62 8.05 -10.10 -7.16
CA GLY A 62 7.37 -9.41 -8.24
C GLY A 62 5.97 -9.94 -8.54
N THR A 63 5.53 -10.99 -7.86
CA THR A 63 4.19 -11.55 -8.07
C THR A 63 3.14 -10.64 -7.47
N VAL A 64 2.13 -10.30 -8.25
CA VAL A 64 0.99 -9.52 -7.76
C VAL A 64 0.04 -10.47 -7.03
N LEU A 65 -0.08 -10.29 -5.72
CA LEU A 65 -0.93 -11.15 -4.87
C LEU A 65 -2.36 -10.65 -4.84
N SER A 66 -2.57 -9.36 -4.95
CA SER A 66 -3.89 -8.75 -4.92
C SER A 66 -3.88 -7.48 -5.73
N ASP A 67 -4.91 -7.28 -6.52
CA ASP A 67 -5.10 -6.06 -7.31
C ASP A 67 -6.59 -5.84 -7.43
N GLU A 68 -7.16 -5.03 -6.54
CA GLU A 68 -8.60 -4.85 -6.44
C GLU A 68 -8.95 -3.37 -6.49
N LEU A 69 -10.09 -3.09 -7.09
CA LEU A 69 -10.72 -1.78 -7.04
C LEU A 69 -12.09 -1.93 -6.39
N LEU A 70 -12.26 -1.32 -5.23
CA LEU A 70 -13.50 -1.35 -4.50
C LEU A 70 -14.23 -0.03 -4.72
N ALA A 71 -15.30 -0.05 -5.48
CA ALA A 71 -16.09 1.13 -5.76
C ALA A 71 -17.09 1.38 -4.63
N ALA A 72 -17.20 2.64 -4.21
CA ALA A 72 -18.24 3.04 -3.28
C ALA A 72 -19.58 3.12 -4.00
N GLU A 73 -20.62 2.80 -3.29
CA GLU A 73 -21.98 2.91 -3.81
C GLU A 73 -22.75 4.00 -3.13
#